data_bb963d76956efc22de278298c7ba19b9
#
_entry.id   bb963d76956efc22de278298c7ba19b9
#
_cell.length_a   1.000
_cell.length_b   1.000
_cell.length_c   1.000
_cell.angle_alpha   90.00
_cell.angle_beta   90.00
_cell.angle_gamma   90.00
#
_symmetry.space_group_name_H-M   'P 1'
#
loop_
_entity.id
_entity.type
_entity.pdbx_description
1 polymer ?
#
loop_
_entity_poly.entity_id
_entity_poly.type
_entity_poly.pdbx_seq_one_letter_code
_entity_poly.pdbx_strand_id
1 'polypeptide(L)'
;MTDTASAVTVRTAAEREAAIAHFAAKLLFETDASDVAEALASGERIALVDTRSHDAWHQGHAVGAIHIPRPQVADRAPLEIPLDTPVVVYCWSPGCNGADKAALEFAKLGYDVKLMIGGFEYWAREGYEVEDDNGPMIRGVDALVGPVASADCGC
;
A
#
# COMPACT_ATOMS: atom_id res chain seq x y z
N MET A 1 -10.71 -0.20 41.78
CA MET A 1 -10.52 -1.50 41.08
C MET A 1 -10.35 -1.20 39.62
N THR A 2 -9.13 -1.18 39.14
CA THR A 2 -8.80 -1.04 37.71
C THR A 2 -9.05 -2.41 37.07
N ASP A 3 -10.13 -2.54 36.32
CA ASP A 3 -10.40 -3.69 35.49
C ASP A 3 -9.33 -3.72 34.40
N THR A 4 -8.31 -4.54 34.55
CA THR A 4 -7.32 -4.82 33.55
C THR A 4 -7.99 -5.71 32.51
N ALA A 5 -8.65 -5.10 31.51
CA ALA A 5 -9.19 -5.82 30.38
C ALA A 5 -8.10 -6.71 29.78
N SER A 6 -8.32 -8.02 29.80
CA SER A 6 -7.43 -8.99 29.15
C SER A 6 -7.22 -8.60 27.70
N ALA A 7 -5.99 -8.67 27.19
CA ALA A 7 -5.67 -8.37 25.80
C ALA A 7 -6.46 -9.22 24.80
N VAL A 8 -7.03 -10.36 25.26
CA VAL A 8 -7.90 -11.24 24.47
C VAL A 8 -9.13 -11.61 25.32
N THR A 9 -10.21 -10.86 25.18
CA THR A 9 -11.48 -11.12 25.83
C THR A 9 -12.53 -11.60 24.84
N VAL A 10 -13.47 -12.42 25.31
CA VAL A 10 -14.66 -12.82 24.53
C VAL A 10 -15.54 -11.58 24.32
N ARG A 11 -15.79 -11.24 23.06
CA ARG A 11 -16.55 -10.05 22.69
C ARG A 11 -18.06 -10.25 22.79
N THR A 12 -18.76 -9.18 23.07
CA THR A 12 -20.24 -9.10 22.96
C THR A 12 -20.68 -9.20 21.49
N ALA A 13 -21.99 -9.37 21.25
CA ALA A 13 -22.54 -9.38 19.90
C ALA A 13 -22.27 -8.06 19.16
N ALA A 14 -22.46 -6.92 19.83
CA ALA A 14 -22.21 -5.59 19.24
C ALA A 14 -20.72 -5.39 18.88
N GLU A 15 -19.80 -5.86 19.71
CA GLU A 15 -18.37 -5.80 19.43
C GLU A 15 -17.95 -6.72 18.27
N ARG A 16 -18.62 -7.85 18.09
CA ARG A 16 -18.43 -8.71 16.91
C ARG A 16 -18.90 -8.03 15.63
N GLU A 17 -20.06 -7.38 15.64
CA GLU A 17 -20.56 -6.58 14.52
C GLU A 17 -19.57 -5.46 14.15
N ALA A 18 -19.07 -4.73 15.15
CA ALA A 18 -18.08 -3.69 14.94
C ALA A 18 -16.76 -4.24 14.36
N ALA A 19 -16.34 -5.44 14.78
CA ALA A 19 -15.16 -6.10 14.22
C ALA A 19 -15.36 -6.49 12.75
N ILE A 20 -16.54 -7.01 12.38
CA ILE A 20 -16.90 -7.32 10.99
C ILE A 20 -16.80 -6.05 10.13
N ALA A 21 -17.42 -4.96 10.55
CA ALA A 21 -17.38 -3.68 9.83
C ALA A 21 -15.95 -3.15 9.69
N HIS A 22 -15.13 -3.25 10.74
CA HIS A 22 -13.74 -2.81 10.73
C HIS A 22 -12.90 -3.58 9.72
N PHE A 23 -12.94 -4.92 9.75
CA PHE A 23 -12.13 -5.73 8.85
C PHE A 23 -12.63 -5.66 7.40
N ALA A 24 -13.94 -5.54 7.19
CA ALA A 24 -14.49 -5.29 5.86
C ALA A 24 -13.99 -3.95 5.29
N ALA A 25 -13.94 -2.90 6.11
CA ALA A 25 -13.39 -1.61 5.71
C ALA A 25 -11.89 -1.69 5.41
N LYS A 26 -11.10 -2.43 6.22
CA LYS A 26 -9.68 -2.65 5.92
C LYS A 26 -9.49 -3.30 4.55
N LEU A 27 -10.20 -4.38 4.25
CA LEU A 27 -10.10 -5.08 2.97
C LEU A 27 -10.60 -4.22 1.79
N LEU A 28 -11.53 -3.30 2.04
CA LEU A 28 -12.02 -2.37 1.03
C LEU A 28 -11.00 -1.26 0.70
N PHE A 29 -10.28 -0.75 1.70
CA PHE A 29 -9.41 0.42 1.58
C PHE A 29 -7.91 0.12 1.65
N GLU A 30 -7.53 -1.12 1.98
CA GLU A 30 -6.14 -1.57 1.99
C GLU A 30 -5.92 -2.70 0.98
N THR A 31 -4.69 -2.86 0.55
CA THR A 31 -4.18 -3.96 -0.29
C THR A 31 -2.74 -4.22 0.12
N ASP A 32 -2.08 -5.23 -0.43
CA ASP A 32 -0.69 -5.54 -0.16
C ASP A 32 0.17 -5.53 -1.44
N ALA A 33 1.47 -5.75 -1.29
CA ALA A 33 2.41 -5.72 -2.41
C ALA A 33 2.15 -6.85 -3.41
N SER A 34 1.73 -8.03 -2.94
CA SER A 34 1.44 -9.19 -3.79
C SER A 34 0.26 -8.92 -4.73
N ASP A 35 -0.86 -8.45 -4.19
CA ASP A 35 -2.05 -8.12 -4.96
C ASP A 35 -1.76 -7.02 -6.01
N VAL A 36 -1.00 -6.00 -5.61
CA VAL A 36 -0.63 -4.89 -6.52
C VAL A 36 0.29 -5.38 -7.63
N ALA A 37 1.28 -6.21 -7.31
CA ALA A 37 2.19 -6.76 -8.30
C ALA A 37 1.45 -7.65 -9.31
N GLU A 38 0.50 -8.48 -8.86
CA GLU A 38 -0.35 -9.29 -9.72
C GLU A 38 -1.23 -8.42 -10.63
N ALA A 39 -1.87 -7.39 -10.09
CA ALA A 39 -2.68 -6.46 -10.87
C ALA A 39 -1.87 -5.76 -11.97
N LEU A 40 -0.66 -5.29 -11.66
CA LEU A 40 0.24 -4.69 -12.66
C LEU A 40 0.68 -5.70 -13.71
N ALA A 41 1.03 -6.92 -13.31
CA ALA A 41 1.48 -7.98 -14.23
C ALA A 41 0.36 -8.47 -15.14
N SER A 42 -0.88 -8.50 -14.67
CA SER A 42 -2.07 -8.86 -15.48
C SER A 42 -2.54 -7.73 -16.41
N GLY A 43 -1.96 -6.54 -16.28
CA GLY A 43 -2.33 -5.36 -17.07
C GLY A 43 -3.62 -4.68 -16.61
N GLU A 44 -4.00 -4.86 -15.35
CA GLU A 44 -5.11 -4.12 -14.78
C GLU A 44 -4.85 -2.61 -14.80
N ARG A 45 -5.89 -1.85 -15.08
CA ARG A 45 -5.80 -0.39 -15.13
C ARG A 45 -5.85 0.17 -13.71
N ILE A 46 -4.70 0.25 -13.06
CA ILE A 46 -4.50 0.90 -11.76
C ILE A 46 -3.38 1.93 -11.85
N ALA A 47 -3.42 2.93 -10.98
CA ALA A 47 -2.33 3.88 -10.79
C ALA A 47 -1.64 3.59 -9.45
N LEU A 48 -0.47 2.96 -9.48
CA LEU A 48 0.39 2.83 -8.30
C LEU A 48 1.16 4.13 -8.09
N VAL A 49 0.98 4.78 -6.94
CA VAL A 49 1.52 6.10 -6.67
C VAL A 49 2.50 6.07 -5.51
N ASP A 50 3.75 6.43 -5.78
CA ASP A 50 4.74 6.75 -4.76
C ASP A 50 4.49 8.17 -4.23
N THR A 51 4.15 8.27 -2.96
CA THR A 51 3.78 9.54 -2.32
C THR A 51 4.90 10.17 -1.50
N ARG A 52 6.10 9.56 -1.55
CA ARG A 52 7.30 10.01 -0.84
C ARG A 52 7.93 11.24 -1.50
N SER A 53 9.00 11.76 -0.89
CA SER A 53 9.76 12.88 -1.42
C SER A 53 10.53 12.53 -2.71
N HIS A 54 11.04 13.55 -3.40
CA HIS A 54 11.91 13.40 -4.56
C HIS A 54 13.14 12.54 -4.23
N ASP A 55 13.81 12.81 -3.14
CA ASP A 55 15.01 12.06 -2.75
C ASP A 55 14.71 10.59 -2.50
N ALA A 56 13.53 10.30 -1.89
CA ALA A 56 13.07 8.93 -1.68
C ALA A 56 12.81 8.19 -2.99
N TRP A 57 12.21 8.87 -3.97
CA TRP A 57 11.98 8.31 -5.30
C TRP A 57 13.29 7.94 -6.00
N HIS A 58 14.27 8.83 -6.00
CA HIS A 58 15.58 8.58 -6.58
C HIS A 58 16.39 7.52 -5.84
N GLN A 59 16.19 7.39 -4.53
CA GLN A 59 16.80 6.31 -3.73
C GLN A 59 16.28 4.93 -4.13
N GLY A 60 15.06 4.84 -4.64
CA GLY A 60 14.43 3.63 -5.15
C GLY A 60 12.91 3.69 -5.02
N HIS A 61 12.21 3.12 -5.99
CA HIS A 61 10.74 3.04 -6.04
C HIS A 61 10.29 1.74 -6.69
N ALA A 62 9.01 1.41 -6.52
CA ALA A 62 8.41 0.24 -7.16
C ALA A 62 8.32 0.45 -8.68
N VAL A 63 8.77 -0.53 -9.46
CA VAL A 63 8.61 -0.48 -10.92
C VAL A 63 7.12 -0.43 -11.28
N GLY A 64 6.76 0.44 -12.21
CA GLY A 64 5.37 0.69 -12.59
C GLY A 64 4.67 1.78 -11.77
N ALA A 65 5.31 2.30 -10.72
CA ALA A 65 4.77 3.44 -9.97
C ALA A 65 4.95 4.75 -10.72
N ILE A 66 4.03 5.69 -10.44
CA ILE A 66 4.19 7.11 -10.79
C ILE A 66 4.52 7.89 -9.51
N HIS A 67 5.27 8.97 -9.65
CA HIS A 67 5.70 9.77 -8.51
C HIS A 67 4.84 11.02 -8.34
N ILE A 68 4.01 11.04 -7.32
CA ILE A 68 3.26 12.24 -6.91
C ILE A 68 3.46 12.43 -5.41
N PRO A 69 4.43 13.24 -4.98
CA PRO A 69 4.64 13.56 -3.57
C PRO A 69 3.37 14.07 -2.93
N ARG A 70 3.06 13.62 -1.71
CA ARG A 70 1.82 13.96 -1.01
C ARG A 70 1.43 15.46 -1.08
N PRO A 71 2.34 16.44 -0.90
CA PRO A 71 1.98 17.85 -1.00
C PRO A 71 1.51 18.29 -2.40
N GLN A 72 1.78 17.49 -3.42
CA GLN A 72 1.44 17.79 -4.82
C GLN A 72 0.18 17.05 -5.30
N VAL A 73 -0.42 16.19 -4.48
CA VAL A 73 -1.56 15.36 -4.87
C VAL A 73 -2.73 16.21 -5.36
N ALA A 74 -3.09 17.28 -4.64
CA ALA A 74 -4.23 18.13 -4.99
C ALA A 74 -4.07 18.79 -6.38
N ASP A 75 -2.85 19.18 -6.73
CA ASP A 75 -2.56 19.91 -7.97
C ASP A 75 -2.29 18.96 -9.14
N ARG A 76 -1.60 17.84 -8.90
CA ARG A 76 -1.11 16.96 -9.97
C ARG A 76 -2.02 15.79 -10.29
N ALA A 77 -2.64 15.18 -9.27
CA ALA A 77 -3.45 13.99 -9.50
C ALA A 77 -4.57 14.22 -10.55
N PRO A 78 -5.36 15.32 -10.50
CA PRO A 78 -6.39 15.57 -11.50
C PRO A 78 -5.88 15.76 -12.93
N LEU A 79 -4.60 16.11 -13.09
CA LEU A 79 -3.98 16.33 -14.40
C LEU A 79 -3.34 15.05 -14.95
N GLU A 80 -2.91 14.13 -14.08
CA GLU A 80 -2.09 12.97 -14.44
C GLU A 80 -2.86 11.66 -14.38
N ILE A 81 -3.90 11.56 -13.55
CA ILE A 81 -4.66 10.33 -13.34
C ILE A 81 -6.13 10.57 -13.67
N PRO A 82 -6.72 9.87 -14.64
CA PRO A 82 -8.17 9.91 -14.87
C PRO A 82 -8.95 9.49 -13.61
N LEU A 83 -10.05 10.20 -13.32
CA LEU A 83 -10.83 9.98 -12.09
C LEU A 83 -11.44 8.57 -11.98
N ASP A 84 -11.65 7.90 -13.10
CA ASP A 84 -12.15 6.52 -13.18
C ASP A 84 -11.04 5.44 -13.08
N THR A 85 -9.79 5.86 -12.82
CA THR A 85 -8.67 4.95 -12.61
C THR A 85 -8.50 4.70 -11.11
N PRO A 86 -8.62 3.46 -10.62
CA PRO A 86 -8.33 3.12 -9.24
C PRO A 86 -6.89 3.48 -8.88
N VAL A 87 -6.71 4.06 -7.71
CA VAL A 87 -5.40 4.51 -7.20
C VAL A 87 -4.94 3.63 -6.06
N VAL A 88 -3.69 3.23 -6.08
CA VAL A 88 -3.02 2.58 -4.96
C VAL A 88 -1.86 3.44 -4.52
N VAL A 89 -1.82 3.83 -3.26
CA VAL A 89 -0.77 4.69 -2.71
C VAL A 89 0.16 3.93 -1.78
N TYR A 90 1.45 4.28 -1.78
CA TYR A 90 2.39 3.75 -0.81
C TYR A 90 3.36 4.81 -0.28
N CYS A 91 3.94 4.52 0.89
CA CYS A 91 5.02 5.27 1.51
C CYS A 91 6.21 4.34 1.82
N TRP A 92 6.96 4.58 2.89
CA TRP A 92 8.19 3.84 3.18
C TRP A 92 7.96 2.42 3.70
N SER A 93 7.18 2.27 4.78
CA SER A 93 7.15 1.05 5.59
C SER A 93 5.89 1.01 6.46
N PRO A 94 5.62 -0.08 7.18
CA PRO A 94 4.47 -0.17 8.10
C PRO A 94 4.47 0.92 9.19
N GLY A 95 5.63 1.45 9.54
CA GLY A 95 5.76 2.53 10.52
C GLY A 95 5.52 3.94 9.97
N CYS A 96 5.23 4.07 8.66
CA CYS A 96 5.05 5.36 8.00
C CYS A 96 3.57 5.58 7.65
N ASN A 97 2.93 6.60 8.22
CA ASN A 97 1.55 6.98 7.89
C ASN A 97 1.44 7.99 6.73
N GLY A 98 2.51 8.18 5.98
CA GLY A 98 2.52 9.11 4.83
C GLY A 98 1.52 8.72 3.75
N ALA A 99 1.37 7.42 3.49
CA ALA A 99 0.42 6.90 2.53
C ALA A 99 -1.04 7.04 3.00
N ASP A 100 -1.33 6.88 4.30
CA ASP A 100 -2.67 7.16 4.86
C ASP A 100 -3.08 8.60 4.60
N LYS A 101 -2.16 9.54 4.81
CA LYS A 101 -2.39 10.97 4.56
C LYS A 101 -2.59 11.26 3.07
N ALA A 102 -1.84 10.59 2.20
CA ALA A 102 -2.00 10.73 0.76
C ALA A 102 -3.32 10.11 0.28
N ALA A 103 -3.68 8.92 0.77
CA ALA A 103 -4.96 8.27 0.48
C ALA A 103 -6.14 9.19 0.82
N LEU A 104 -6.07 9.88 1.97
CA LEU A 104 -7.09 10.85 2.35
C LEU A 104 -7.20 12.00 1.34
N GLU A 105 -6.09 12.51 0.83
CA GLU A 105 -6.11 13.58 -0.19
C GLU A 105 -6.70 13.07 -1.52
N PHE A 106 -6.33 11.86 -1.97
CA PHE A 106 -6.95 11.25 -3.15
C PHE A 106 -8.45 11.01 -2.97
N ALA A 107 -8.88 10.51 -1.81
CA ALA A 107 -10.30 10.30 -1.52
C ALA A 107 -11.10 11.61 -1.54
N LYS A 108 -10.55 12.71 -1.00
CA LYS A 108 -11.16 14.04 -1.06
C LYS A 108 -11.34 14.56 -2.49
N LEU A 109 -10.47 14.15 -3.40
CA LEU A 109 -10.56 14.47 -4.83
C LEU A 109 -11.55 13.58 -5.59
N GLY A 110 -12.12 12.55 -4.94
CA GLY A 110 -13.12 11.65 -5.51
C GLY A 110 -12.56 10.39 -6.15
N TYR A 111 -11.29 10.07 -5.96
CA TYR A 111 -10.70 8.82 -6.46
C TYR A 111 -11.10 7.62 -5.61
N ASP A 112 -11.27 6.46 -6.26
CA ASP A 112 -11.25 5.17 -5.60
C ASP A 112 -9.80 4.86 -5.24
N VAL A 113 -9.47 4.87 -3.94
CA VAL A 113 -8.10 4.74 -3.45
C VAL A 113 -7.97 3.61 -2.45
N LYS A 114 -6.87 2.85 -2.58
CA LYS A 114 -6.40 1.88 -1.57
C LYS A 114 -5.00 2.24 -1.09
N LEU A 115 -4.71 1.89 0.14
CA LEU A 115 -3.39 1.93 0.74
C LEU A 115 -2.68 0.59 0.50
N MET A 116 -1.49 0.58 -0.08
CA MET A 116 -0.62 -0.59 -0.08
C MET A 116 0.10 -0.68 1.26
N ILE A 117 -0.35 -1.59 2.12
CA ILE A 117 0.26 -1.84 3.43
C ILE A 117 1.70 -2.36 3.26
N GLY A 118 2.55 -2.09 4.24
CA GLY A 118 3.96 -2.46 4.16
C GLY A 118 4.82 -1.46 3.37
N GLY A 119 4.25 -0.77 2.40
CA GLY A 119 4.92 0.26 1.62
C GLY A 119 6.07 -0.26 0.75
N PHE A 120 6.99 0.64 0.40
CA PHE A 120 8.17 0.31 -0.40
C PHE A 120 9.06 -0.77 0.24
N GLU A 121 9.17 -0.78 1.56
CA GLU A 121 9.96 -1.79 2.28
C GLU A 121 9.50 -3.21 1.95
N TYR A 122 8.18 -3.49 2.07
CA TYR A 122 7.65 -4.83 1.82
C TYR A 122 7.59 -5.16 0.34
N TRP A 123 7.30 -4.19 -0.53
CA TRP A 123 7.46 -4.38 -1.97
C TRP A 123 8.85 -4.95 -2.32
N ALA A 124 9.90 -4.31 -1.80
CA ALA A 124 11.28 -4.75 -2.05
C ALA A 124 11.63 -6.07 -1.33
N ARG A 125 11.18 -6.28 -0.08
CA ARG A 125 11.44 -7.50 0.69
C ARG A 125 10.73 -8.73 0.14
N GLU A 126 9.56 -8.56 -0.46
CA GLU A 126 8.83 -9.63 -1.14
C GLU A 126 9.42 -9.97 -2.51
N GLY A 127 10.44 -9.25 -2.94
CA GLY A 127 11.21 -9.55 -4.15
C GLY A 127 10.63 -8.94 -5.42
N TYR A 128 9.71 -8.00 -5.31
CA TYR A 128 9.20 -7.27 -6.48
C TYR A 128 10.23 -6.27 -7.00
N GLU A 129 10.17 -6.01 -8.30
CA GLU A 129 11.15 -5.19 -8.98
C GLU A 129 11.08 -3.73 -8.51
N VAL A 130 12.25 -3.21 -8.16
CA VAL A 130 12.46 -1.81 -7.78
C VAL A 130 13.38 -1.14 -8.80
N GLU A 131 13.29 0.17 -8.89
CA GLU A 131 14.09 0.99 -9.80
C GLU A 131 14.68 2.17 -9.03
N ASP A 132 15.93 2.50 -9.33
CA ASP A 132 16.60 3.72 -8.88
C ASP A 132 17.24 4.42 -10.08
N ASP A 133 18.08 5.42 -9.84
CA ASP A 133 18.78 6.17 -10.90
C ASP A 133 19.76 5.31 -11.73
N ASN A 134 20.09 4.09 -11.28
CA ASN A 134 20.95 3.15 -12.00
C ASN A 134 20.16 2.09 -12.79
N GLY A 135 18.85 2.08 -12.66
CA GLY A 135 17.93 1.17 -13.34
C GLY A 135 17.26 0.14 -12.43
N PRO A 136 16.50 -0.78 -13.04
CA PRO A 136 15.71 -1.77 -12.29
C PRO A 136 16.60 -2.85 -11.65
N MET A 137 16.16 -3.34 -10.48
CA MET A 137 16.77 -4.43 -9.75
C MET A 137 15.74 -5.25 -8.98
N ILE A 138 16.09 -6.52 -8.70
CA ILE A 138 15.34 -7.42 -7.81
C ILE A 138 16.25 -7.83 -6.67
N ARG A 139 15.77 -7.65 -5.42
CA ARG A 139 16.53 -8.00 -4.21
C ARG A 139 16.42 -9.47 -3.81
N GLY A 140 15.47 -10.19 -4.39
CA GLY A 140 15.08 -11.52 -3.91
C GLY A 140 14.13 -11.45 -2.70
N VAL A 141 13.46 -12.57 -2.44
CA VAL A 141 12.49 -12.66 -1.33
C VAL A 141 13.21 -12.76 0.01
N ASP A 142 12.86 -11.89 0.95
CA ASP A 142 13.27 -12.00 2.34
C ASP A 142 12.49 -13.15 3.02
N ALA A 143 13.19 -14.09 3.62
CA ALA A 143 12.58 -15.26 4.27
C ALA A 143 11.65 -14.91 5.46
N LEU A 144 11.65 -13.65 5.92
CA LEU A 144 10.75 -13.19 6.96
C LEU A 144 9.37 -12.75 6.43
N VAL A 145 9.23 -12.54 5.11
CA VAL A 145 8.00 -11.98 4.52
C VAL A 145 7.33 -12.90 3.50
N GLY A 146 8.01 -13.94 3.05
CA GLY A 146 7.45 -14.87 2.08
C GLY A 146 8.31 -16.12 1.87
N PRO A 147 7.76 -17.14 1.18
CA PRO A 147 8.49 -18.36 0.87
C PRO A 147 9.57 -18.08 -0.19
N VAL A 148 10.82 -18.41 0.11
CA VAL A 148 11.96 -18.21 -0.82
C VAL A 148 12.01 -19.24 -1.96
N ALA A 149 11.26 -20.33 -1.86
CA ALA A 149 11.29 -21.45 -2.80
C ALA A 149 10.03 -21.60 -3.66
N SER A 150 9.01 -20.78 -3.49
CA SER A 150 7.76 -20.81 -4.27
C SER A 150 7.28 -19.41 -4.59
N ALA A 151 6.49 -19.27 -5.66
CA ALA A 151 5.86 -18.02 -6.03
C ALA A 151 4.56 -17.75 -5.24
N ASP A 152 4.11 -18.71 -4.43
CA ASP A 152 2.91 -18.59 -3.61
C ASP A 152 3.27 -17.96 -2.26
N CYS A 153 2.61 -16.87 -1.88
CA CYS A 153 2.86 -16.19 -0.60
C CYS A 153 2.50 -17.04 0.63
N GLY A 154 1.70 -18.11 0.46
CA GLY A 154 1.28 -18.99 1.54
C GLY A 154 0.23 -18.38 2.48
N CYS A 155 -0.43 -17.29 2.09
CA CYS A 155 -1.46 -16.61 2.88
C CYS A 155 -2.85 -17.16 2.58
#